data_1e74359f24cfad069e39d736d7c9fbaa
#
_entry.id   1e74359f24cfad069e39d736d7c9fbaa
#
_cell.length_a   1.000
_cell.length_b   1.000
_cell.length_c   1.000
_cell.angle_alpha   90.00
_cell.angle_beta   90.00
_cell.angle_gamma   90.00
#
_symmetry.space_group_name_H-M   'P 1'
#
loop_
_entity.id
_entity.type
_entity.pdbx_description
1 polymer ?
#
loop_
_entity_poly.entity_id
_entity_poly.type
_entity_poly.pdbx_seq_one_letter_code
_entity_poly.pdbx_strand_id
1 'polypeptide(L)'
;SKVAIVGPTGAGKSTLFNVIAGTLMLTSGQIFIMGEDVTSLPAEKRAKYLSRVFQDPKMGTAPRMTVAENLLIAKYRGEKRGLKSRQIHLYTEEFQGLIERISNGLEEHLDTPAGLLSGGQRQALSLLMATLKRPELLLLDEHTAALDPKTSVALMKLTDEFVTGDHLTALMITHHMEDAL
;
A
#
# COMPACT_ATOMS: atom_id res chain seq x y z
N SER A 1 12.42 -4.99 8.14
CA SER A 1 13.06 -5.97 7.23
C SER A 1 12.35 -5.99 5.88
N LYS A 2 13.10 -6.19 4.79
CA LYS A 2 12.58 -6.31 3.42
C LYS A 2 12.96 -7.68 2.86
N VAL A 3 11.98 -8.41 2.31
CA VAL A 3 12.17 -9.71 1.65
C VAL A 3 11.63 -9.59 0.24
N ALA A 4 12.44 -9.93 -0.77
CA ALA A 4 12.05 -9.92 -2.17
C ALA A 4 11.73 -11.32 -2.67
N ILE A 5 10.64 -11.46 -3.43
CA ILE A 5 10.26 -12.67 -4.17
C ILE A 5 10.51 -12.39 -5.65
N VAL A 6 11.46 -13.11 -6.22
CA VAL A 6 11.85 -12.99 -7.62
C VAL A 6 11.47 -14.29 -8.34
N GLY A 7 11.01 -14.18 -9.57
CA GLY A 7 10.70 -15.35 -10.39
C GLY A 7 9.96 -14.96 -11.67
N PRO A 8 9.86 -15.89 -12.65
CA PRO A 8 9.20 -15.63 -13.91
C PRO A 8 7.70 -15.36 -13.76
N THR A 9 7.11 -14.74 -14.78
CA THR A 9 5.65 -14.57 -14.86
C THR A 9 4.98 -15.96 -14.81
N GLY A 10 3.89 -16.07 -14.07
CA GLY A 10 3.18 -17.35 -13.89
C GLY A 10 3.73 -18.25 -12.77
N ALA A 11 4.82 -17.89 -12.10
CA ALA A 11 5.39 -18.68 -10.99
C ALA A 11 4.51 -18.69 -9.70
N GLY A 12 3.35 -18.05 -9.70
CA GLY A 12 2.45 -18.04 -8.55
C GLY A 12 2.71 -16.93 -7.52
N LYS A 13 3.58 -15.96 -7.81
CA LYS A 13 3.93 -14.88 -6.88
C LYS A 13 2.69 -14.07 -6.43
N SER A 14 1.88 -13.61 -7.38
CA SER A 14 0.64 -12.86 -7.07
C SER A 14 -0.41 -13.74 -6.40
N THR A 15 -0.44 -15.05 -6.70
CA THR A 15 -1.27 -16.03 -6.00
C THR A 15 -0.88 -16.11 -4.52
N LEU A 16 0.42 -16.18 -4.22
CA LEU A 16 0.93 -16.16 -2.86
C LEU A 16 0.48 -14.88 -2.12
N PHE A 17 0.60 -13.71 -2.74
CA PHE A 17 0.10 -12.45 -2.16
C PHE A 17 -1.39 -12.47 -1.91
N ASN A 18 -2.18 -13.01 -2.82
CA ASN A 18 -3.62 -13.13 -2.67
C ASN A 18 -4.00 -14.06 -1.51
N VAL A 19 -3.25 -15.14 -1.32
CA VAL A 19 -3.43 -16.06 -0.20
C VAL A 19 -3.04 -15.40 1.13
N ILE A 20 -1.91 -14.70 1.19
CA ILE A 20 -1.49 -13.96 2.40
C ILE A 20 -2.50 -12.85 2.72
N ALA A 21 -2.97 -12.11 1.71
CA ALA A 21 -3.96 -11.04 1.90
C ALA A 21 -5.37 -11.55 2.25
N GLY A 22 -5.66 -12.84 2.08
CA GLY A 22 -6.96 -13.44 2.38
C GLY A 22 -8.01 -13.23 1.29
N THR A 23 -7.60 -12.84 0.07
CA THR A 23 -8.47 -12.76 -1.11
C THR A 23 -8.60 -14.09 -1.82
N LEU A 24 -7.68 -15.02 -1.58
CA LEU A 24 -7.76 -16.42 -1.96
C LEU A 24 -7.66 -17.32 -0.72
N MET A 25 -8.45 -18.38 -0.70
CA MET A 25 -8.37 -19.39 0.36
C MET A 25 -7.16 -20.29 0.16
N LEU A 26 -6.50 -20.64 1.25
CA LEU A 26 -5.43 -21.62 1.27
C LEU A 26 -6.00 -23.02 1.07
N THR A 27 -5.38 -23.82 0.22
CA THR A 27 -5.79 -25.23 0.01
C THR A 27 -5.35 -26.12 1.18
N SER A 28 -4.15 -25.85 1.72
CA SER A 28 -3.58 -26.55 2.87
C SER A 28 -2.49 -25.71 3.51
N GLY A 29 -2.14 -25.98 4.77
CA GLY A 29 -1.16 -25.25 5.54
C GLY A 29 -1.76 -24.17 6.42
N GLN A 30 -0.93 -23.30 6.97
CA GLN A 30 -1.31 -22.24 7.90
C GLN A 30 -0.55 -20.96 7.63
N ILE A 31 -1.15 -19.83 7.97
CA ILE A 31 -0.54 -18.48 7.86
C ILE A 31 -0.60 -17.83 9.24
N PHE A 32 0.55 -17.42 9.72
CA PHE A 32 0.69 -16.67 10.96
C PHE A 32 1.26 -15.26 10.67
N ILE A 33 0.67 -14.24 11.26
CA ILE A 33 1.20 -12.88 11.25
C ILE A 33 1.35 -12.44 12.70
N MET A 34 2.58 -12.11 13.11
CA MET A 34 2.93 -11.76 14.50
C MET A 34 2.48 -12.83 15.52
N GLY A 35 2.57 -14.10 15.13
CA GLY A 35 2.14 -15.23 15.99
C GLY A 35 0.63 -15.50 16.02
N GLU A 36 -0.18 -14.67 15.40
CA GLU A 36 -1.62 -14.87 15.26
C GLU A 36 -1.94 -15.72 14.03
N ASP A 37 -2.74 -16.78 14.21
CA ASP A 37 -3.24 -17.59 13.10
C ASP A 37 -4.31 -16.82 12.33
N VAL A 38 -3.96 -16.42 11.11
CA VAL A 38 -4.85 -15.68 10.21
C VAL A 38 -5.40 -16.55 9.07
N THR A 39 -5.14 -17.84 9.09
CA THR A 39 -5.43 -18.78 7.98
C THR A 39 -6.89 -18.70 7.53
N SER A 40 -7.83 -18.70 8.46
CA SER A 40 -9.27 -18.65 8.17
C SER A 40 -9.87 -17.24 8.11
N LEU A 41 -9.06 -16.20 8.37
CA LEU A 41 -9.55 -14.84 8.39
C LEU A 41 -9.73 -14.30 6.96
N PRO A 42 -10.88 -13.70 6.63
CA PRO A 42 -11.07 -13.01 5.36
C PRO A 42 -10.24 -11.73 5.27
N ALA A 43 -10.07 -11.18 4.05
CA ALA A 43 -9.23 -10.04 3.78
C ALA A 43 -9.56 -8.82 4.68
N GLU A 44 -10.84 -8.54 4.94
CA GLU A 44 -11.28 -7.43 5.78
C GLU A 44 -10.76 -7.53 7.22
N LYS A 45 -10.67 -8.74 7.75
CA LYS A 45 -10.13 -8.99 9.09
C LYS A 45 -8.60 -8.95 9.10
N ARG A 46 -7.94 -9.40 8.00
CA ARG A 46 -6.48 -9.31 7.86
C ARG A 46 -5.99 -7.88 7.65
N ALA A 47 -6.85 -6.97 7.19
CA ALA A 47 -6.53 -5.56 6.97
C ALA A 47 -6.01 -4.81 8.22
N LYS A 48 -6.23 -5.34 9.43
CA LYS A 48 -5.65 -4.80 10.66
C LYS A 48 -4.15 -5.12 10.80
N TYR A 49 -3.67 -6.20 10.18
CA TYR A 49 -2.29 -6.66 10.26
C TYR A 49 -1.45 -6.26 9.06
N LEU A 50 -2.06 -6.26 7.86
CA LEU A 50 -1.33 -6.06 6.62
C LEU A 50 -1.94 -4.96 5.75
N SER A 51 -1.10 -4.41 4.88
CA SER A 51 -1.52 -3.57 3.78
C SER A 51 -0.83 -4.00 2.48
N ARG A 52 -1.41 -3.63 1.36
CA ARG A 52 -0.91 -3.99 0.03
C ARG A 52 -0.86 -2.77 -0.88
N VAL A 53 0.25 -2.63 -1.59
CA VAL A 53 0.40 -1.75 -2.74
C VAL A 53 0.35 -2.61 -3.99
N PHE A 54 -0.57 -2.31 -4.89
CA PHE A 54 -0.80 -3.07 -6.11
C PHE A 54 0.06 -2.54 -7.26
N GLN A 55 0.31 -3.39 -8.24
CA GLN A 55 0.96 -3.01 -9.50
C GLN A 55 0.16 -1.92 -10.24
N ASP A 56 -1.18 -2.08 -10.32
CA ASP A 56 -2.05 -1.03 -10.83
C ASP A 56 -2.58 -0.19 -9.65
N PRO A 57 -2.21 1.10 -9.54
CA PRO A 57 -2.66 1.97 -8.44
C PRO A 57 -4.18 2.18 -8.41
N LYS A 58 -4.89 1.87 -9.50
CA LYS A 58 -6.35 1.90 -9.55
C LYS A 58 -6.99 0.89 -8.59
N MET A 59 -6.30 -0.19 -8.30
CA MET A 59 -6.76 -1.24 -7.37
C MET A 59 -6.72 -0.77 -5.90
N GLY A 60 -5.79 0.13 -5.57
CA GLY A 60 -5.56 0.58 -4.19
C GLY A 60 -6.22 1.92 -3.83
N THR A 61 -6.86 2.61 -4.78
CA THR A 61 -7.41 3.95 -4.58
C THR A 61 -8.86 4.07 -5.04
N ALA A 62 -9.65 4.92 -4.38
CA ALA A 62 -11.01 5.26 -4.77
C ALA A 62 -10.99 6.45 -5.76
N PRO A 63 -11.21 6.25 -7.07
CA PRO A 63 -10.94 7.26 -8.10
C PRO A 63 -11.84 8.50 -8.02
N ARG A 64 -13.06 8.35 -7.50
CA ARG A 64 -14.03 9.45 -7.36
C ARG A 64 -13.85 10.26 -6.07
N MET A 65 -13.04 9.76 -5.16
CA MET A 65 -12.73 10.42 -3.88
C MET A 65 -11.46 11.24 -4.02
N THR A 66 -11.38 12.34 -3.27
CA THR A 66 -10.18 13.18 -3.24
C THR A 66 -9.00 12.44 -2.60
N VAL A 67 -7.80 12.98 -2.76
CA VAL A 67 -6.61 12.47 -2.07
C VAL A 67 -6.83 12.44 -0.56
N ALA A 68 -7.35 13.52 0.02
CA ALA A 68 -7.67 13.60 1.46
C ALA A 68 -8.68 12.52 1.89
N GLU A 69 -9.71 12.27 1.10
CA GLU A 69 -10.70 11.22 1.39
C GLU A 69 -10.09 9.83 1.32
N ASN A 70 -9.23 9.56 0.35
CA ASN A 70 -8.48 8.30 0.24
C ASN A 70 -7.59 8.08 1.47
N LEU A 71 -6.83 9.11 1.90
CA LEU A 71 -6.00 9.05 3.10
C LEU A 71 -6.85 8.83 4.37
N LEU A 72 -8.01 9.46 4.47
CA LEU A 72 -8.92 9.27 5.59
C LEU A 72 -9.43 7.82 5.68
N ILE A 73 -9.73 7.20 4.53
CA ILE A 73 -10.10 5.77 4.49
C ILE A 73 -8.96 4.90 5.00
N ALA A 74 -7.73 5.18 4.58
CA ALA A 74 -6.55 4.43 5.00
C ALA A 74 -6.25 4.60 6.50
N LYS A 75 -6.44 5.80 7.04
CA LYS A 75 -6.26 6.10 8.47
C LYS A 75 -7.12 5.22 9.38
N TYR A 76 -8.33 4.91 8.94
CA TYR A 76 -9.27 4.06 9.68
C TYR A 76 -9.28 2.60 9.21
N ARG A 77 -8.22 2.14 8.53
CA ARG A 77 -8.09 0.75 8.09
C ARG A 77 -8.20 -0.22 9.27
N GLY A 78 -9.02 -1.27 9.11
CA GLY A 78 -9.22 -2.30 10.13
C GLY A 78 -10.09 -1.89 11.32
N GLU A 79 -10.63 -0.68 11.32
CA GLU A 79 -11.56 -0.21 12.36
C GLU A 79 -13.02 -0.38 11.93
N LYS A 80 -13.88 -0.61 12.92
CA LYS A 80 -15.33 -0.61 12.67
C LYS A 80 -15.79 0.82 12.34
N ARG A 81 -16.36 0.99 11.17
CA ARG A 81 -16.91 2.29 10.74
C ARG A 81 -18.36 2.41 11.20
N GLY A 82 -18.61 3.40 12.06
CA GLY A 82 -19.96 3.87 12.36
C GLY A 82 -20.40 4.97 11.38
N LEU A 83 -21.64 5.44 11.52
CA LEU A 83 -22.18 6.61 10.81
C LEU A 83 -21.59 7.93 11.39
N LYS A 84 -20.26 8.07 11.40
CA LYS A 84 -19.59 9.30 11.82
C LYS A 84 -19.37 10.20 10.62
N SER A 85 -19.62 11.50 10.81
CA SER A 85 -19.30 12.53 9.81
C SER A 85 -17.81 12.46 9.44
N ARG A 86 -17.50 12.60 8.15
CA ARG A 86 -16.14 12.71 7.64
C ARG A 86 -15.59 14.08 8.01
N GLN A 87 -14.95 14.21 9.14
CA GLN A 87 -14.34 15.48 9.58
C GLN A 87 -12.94 15.63 8.96
N ILE A 88 -12.85 15.64 7.61
CA ILE A 88 -11.58 15.71 6.85
C ILE A 88 -10.75 16.92 7.28
N HIS A 89 -11.40 18.05 7.54
CA HIS A 89 -10.74 19.29 7.96
C HIS A 89 -9.86 19.14 9.21
N LEU A 90 -10.16 18.17 10.10
CA LEU A 90 -9.33 17.89 11.26
C LEU A 90 -7.99 17.24 10.92
N TYR A 91 -7.84 16.71 9.73
CA TYR A 91 -6.66 15.96 9.27
C TYR A 91 -5.91 16.66 8.14
N THR A 92 -6.35 17.85 7.72
CA THR A 92 -5.77 18.56 6.56
C THR A 92 -4.27 18.81 6.76
N GLU A 93 -3.87 19.32 7.92
CA GLU A 93 -2.45 19.60 8.22
C GLU A 93 -1.62 18.30 8.27
N GLU A 94 -2.15 17.24 8.89
CA GLU A 94 -1.50 15.93 8.96
C GLU A 94 -1.29 15.37 7.55
N PHE A 95 -2.32 15.39 6.71
CA PHE A 95 -2.26 14.86 5.35
C PHE A 95 -1.35 15.70 4.45
N GLN A 96 -1.38 17.03 4.60
CA GLN A 96 -0.49 17.91 3.88
C GLN A 96 0.97 17.60 4.20
N GLY A 97 1.33 17.48 5.48
CA GLY A 97 2.69 17.12 5.90
C GLY A 97 3.14 15.74 5.43
N LEU A 98 2.23 14.77 5.31
CA LEU A 98 2.54 13.45 4.76
C LEU A 98 2.86 13.53 3.26
N ILE A 99 2.06 14.28 2.50
CA ILE A 99 2.19 14.40 1.05
C ILE A 99 3.46 15.17 0.68
N GLU A 100 3.81 16.22 1.42
CA GLU A 100 5.01 17.04 1.20
C GLU A 100 6.31 16.21 1.26
N ARG A 101 6.32 15.11 2.00
CA ARG A 101 7.47 14.18 2.08
C ARG A 101 7.79 13.51 0.74
N ILE A 102 6.84 13.44 -0.18
CA ILE A 102 7.00 12.69 -1.43
C ILE A 102 7.63 13.53 -2.54
N SER A 103 7.45 14.86 -2.54
CA SER A 103 8.03 15.80 -3.51
C SER A 103 7.83 15.40 -4.99
N ASN A 104 6.63 14.87 -5.34
CA ASN A 104 6.28 14.45 -6.70
C ASN A 104 5.12 15.24 -7.32
N GLY A 105 4.80 16.41 -6.74
CA GLY A 105 3.69 17.26 -7.16
C GLY A 105 2.33 16.83 -6.60
N LEU A 106 2.27 15.82 -5.72
CA LEU A 106 1.02 15.40 -5.07
C LEU A 106 0.56 16.44 -4.03
N GLU A 107 1.46 17.25 -3.51
CA GLU A 107 1.22 18.27 -2.48
C GLU A 107 0.19 19.33 -2.90
N GLU A 108 0.01 19.56 -4.21
CA GLU A 108 -0.99 20.51 -4.74
C GLU A 108 -2.36 19.85 -4.98
N HIS A 109 -2.50 18.54 -4.69
CA HIS A 109 -3.63 17.73 -5.12
C HIS A 109 -4.51 17.18 -3.98
N LEU A 110 -4.42 17.74 -2.76
CA LEU A 110 -5.14 17.20 -1.60
C LEU A 110 -6.65 17.09 -1.84
N ASP A 111 -7.24 18.06 -2.52
CA ASP A 111 -8.66 18.12 -2.87
C ASP A 111 -8.99 17.59 -4.28
N THR A 112 -7.99 17.05 -4.98
CA THR A 112 -8.16 16.49 -6.32
C THR A 112 -8.66 15.05 -6.23
N PRO A 113 -9.69 14.65 -7.03
CA PRO A 113 -10.08 13.25 -7.15
C PRO A 113 -8.90 12.37 -7.61
N ALA A 114 -8.68 11.25 -6.93
CA ALA A 114 -7.54 10.36 -7.20
C ALA A 114 -7.51 9.84 -8.64
N GLY A 115 -8.66 9.79 -9.32
CA GLY A 115 -8.76 9.40 -10.73
C GLY A 115 -8.13 10.37 -11.71
N LEU A 116 -7.89 11.64 -11.31
CA LEU A 116 -7.28 12.68 -12.12
C LEU A 116 -5.76 12.80 -11.91
N LEU A 117 -5.20 12.06 -10.96
CA LEU A 117 -3.75 12.02 -10.71
C LEU A 117 -3.01 11.32 -11.85
N SER A 118 -1.74 11.70 -12.06
CA SER A 118 -0.82 10.92 -12.89
C SER A 118 -0.59 9.52 -12.30
N GLY A 119 -0.11 8.58 -13.11
CA GLY A 119 0.20 7.22 -12.64
C GLY A 119 1.15 7.21 -11.45
N GLY A 120 2.22 8.01 -11.51
CA GLY A 120 3.20 8.13 -10.41
C GLY A 120 2.64 8.76 -9.15
N GLN A 121 1.85 9.84 -9.28
CA GLN A 121 1.17 10.47 -8.15
C GLN A 121 0.18 9.52 -7.49
N ARG A 122 -0.58 8.77 -8.29
CA ARG A 122 -1.55 7.81 -7.78
C ARG A 122 -0.89 6.62 -7.10
N GLN A 123 0.26 6.18 -7.61
CA GLN A 123 1.05 5.12 -6.98
C GLN A 123 1.65 5.59 -5.65
N ALA A 124 2.16 6.82 -5.60
CA ALA A 124 2.63 7.43 -4.36
C ALA A 124 1.51 7.56 -3.32
N LEU A 125 0.31 7.98 -3.75
CA LEU A 125 -0.88 7.96 -2.88
C LEU A 125 -1.18 6.56 -2.35
N SER A 126 -1.12 5.53 -3.21
CA SER A 126 -1.33 4.13 -2.80
C SER A 126 -0.32 3.69 -1.75
N LEU A 127 0.96 4.06 -1.89
CA LEU A 127 2.00 3.77 -0.90
C LEU A 127 1.76 4.49 0.43
N LEU A 128 1.41 5.79 0.40
CA LEU A 128 1.03 6.53 1.61
C LEU A 128 -0.16 5.89 2.33
N MET A 129 -1.20 5.53 1.59
CA MET A 129 -2.36 4.85 2.16
C MET A 129 -1.99 3.52 2.81
N ALA A 130 -1.05 2.78 2.24
CA ALA A 130 -0.60 1.51 2.77
C ALA A 130 0.23 1.65 4.06
N THR A 131 0.94 2.77 4.23
CA THR A 131 1.88 3.01 5.34
C THR A 131 1.35 3.97 6.41
N LEU A 132 0.33 4.80 6.11
CA LEU A 132 -0.24 5.80 7.01
C LEU A 132 -0.63 5.23 8.38
N LYS A 133 -1.31 4.10 8.39
CA LYS A 133 -1.50 3.29 9.58
C LYS A 133 -0.52 2.12 9.48
N ARG A 134 0.56 2.19 10.26
CA ARG A 134 1.66 1.21 10.24
C ARG A 134 1.13 -0.22 10.22
N PRO A 135 1.39 -0.99 9.14
CA PRO A 135 1.05 -2.41 9.09
C PRO A 135 2.13 -3.26 9.76
N GLU A 136 1.79 -4.46 10.21
CA GLU A 136 2.77 -5.47 10.62
C GLU A 136 3.47 -6.08 9.40
N LEU A 137 2.76 -6.18 8.28
CA LEU A 137 3.27 -6.68 7.01
C LEU A 137 2.83 -5.80 5.85
N LEU A 138 3.78 -5.26 5.09
CA LEU A 138 3.56 -4.51 3.86
C LEU A 138 3.81 -5.42 2.65
N LEU A 139 2.78 -5.61 1.82
CA LEU A 139 2.88 -6.35 0.56
C LEU A 139 3.06 -5.37 -0.60
N LEU A 140 4.16 -5.50 -1.35
CA LEU A 140 4.51 -4.66 -2.49
C LEU A 140 4.49 -5.50 -3.77
N ASP A 141 3.47 -5.33 -4.60
CA ASP A 141 3.23 -6.15 -5.79
C ASP A 141 3.67 -5.38 -7.04
N GLU A 142 4.92 -5.53 -7.45
CA GLU A 142 5.50 -4.88 -8.65
C GLU A 142 5.14 -3.39 -8.77
N HIS A 143 5.11 -2.70 -7.65
CA HIS A 143 4.51 -1.37 -7.50
C HIS A 143 5.20 -0.25 -8.29
N THR A 144 6.32 -0.52 -8.92
CA THR A 144 7.07 0.41 -9.78
C THR A 144 7.02 0.04 -11.27
N ALA A 145 6.53 -1.14 -11.63
CA ALA A 145 6.65 -1.71 -12.98
C ALA A 145 5.94 -0.91 -14.08
N ALA A 146 4.87 -0.18 -13.73
CA ALA A 146 4.09 0.61 -14.69
C ALA A 146 4.53 2.09 -14.78
N LEU A 147 5.63 2.46 -14.12
CA LEU A 147 6.09 3.85 -14.00
C LEU A 147 7.29 4.11 -14.92
N ASP A 148 7.47 5.39 -15.28
CA ASP A 148 8.70 5.80 -15.94
C ASP A 148 9.92 5.64 -15.00
N PRO A 149 11.15 5.50 -15.52
CA PRO A 149 12.33 5.18 -14.72
C PRO A 149 12.60 6.17 -13.59
N LYS A 150 12.39 7.48 -13.84
CA LYS A 150 12.64 8.53 -12.83
C LYS A 150 11.66 8.41 -11.66
N THR A 151 10.38 8.26 -11.97
CA THR A 151 9.33 8.08 -10.97
C THR A 151 9.50 6.76 -10.21
N SER A 152 9.90 5.70 -10.90
CA SER A 152 10.19 4.39 -10.29
C SER A 152 11.29 4.49 -9.22
N VAL A 153 12.42 5.12 -9.54
CA VAL A 153 13.53 5.33 -8.61
C VAL A 153 13.10 6.16 -7.39
N ALA A 154 12.35 7.25 -7.63
CA ALA A 154 11.84 8.08 -6.54
C ALA A 154 10.89 7.31 -5.61
N LEU A 155 10.02 6.49 -6.18
CA LEU A 155 9.07 5.69 -5.40
C LEU A 155 9.77 4.56 -4.62
N MET A 156 10.78 3.91 -5.20
CA MET A 156 11.59 2.91 -4.51
C MET A 156 12.32 3.53 -3.31
N LYS A 157 12.93 4.70 -3.50
CA LYS A 157 13.58 5.43 -2.40
C LYS A 157 12.60 5.74 -1.27
N LEU A 158 11.42 6.23 -1.60
CA LEU A 158 10.36 6.49 -0.63
C LEU A 158 9.92 5.20 0.10
N THR A 159 9.80 4.10 -0.64
CA THR A 159 9.48 2.78 -0.07
C THR A 159 10.54 2.36 0.95
N ASP A 160 11.82 2.50 0.62
CA ASP A 160 12.93 2.16 1.50
C ASP A 160 12.96 3.06 2.75
N GLU A 161 12.66 4.34 2.60
CA GLU A 161 12.54 5.28 3.74
C GLU A 161 11.43 4.84 4.71
N PHE A 162 10.26 4.44 4.21
CA PHE A 162 9.17 3.93 5.07
C PHE A 162 9.52 2.59 5.71
N VAL A 163 10.10 1.65 4.95
CA VAL A 163 10.46 0.33 5.48
C VAL A 163 11.53 0.43 6.54
N THR A 164 12.52 1.30 6.34
CA THR A 164 13.67 1.45 7.27
C THR A 164 13.29 2.33 8.46
N GLY A 165 12.72 3.51 8.19
CA GLY A 165 12.38 4.50 9.21
C GLY A 165 11.31 4.02 10.19
N ASP A 166 10.30 3.33 9.70
CA ASP A 166 9.22 2.81 10.52
C ASP A 166 9.43 1.34 10.96
N HIS A 167 10.60 0.76 10.65
CA HIS A 167 10.92 -0.64 10.96
C HIS A 167 9.86 -1.63 10.48
N LEU A 168 9.31 -1.41 9.27
CA LEU A 168 8.28 -2.26 8.70
C LEU A 168 8.87 -3.61 8.23
N THR A 169 8.04 -4.65 8.26
CA THR A 169 8.31 -5.88 7.52
C THR A 169 7.62 -5.76 6.17
N ALA A 170 8.40 -5.81 5.09
CA ALA A 170 7.91 -5.74 3.73
C ALA A 170 8.22 -7.02 2.96
N LEU A 171 7.22 -7.53 2.25
CA LEU A 171 7.37 -8.59 1.27
C LEU A 171 7.10 -8.00 -0.11
N MET A 172 8.08 -8.06 -1.00
CA MET A 172 8.03 -7.43 -2.31
C MET A 172 8.12 -8.45 -3.43
N ILE A 173 7.23 -8.35 -4.41
CA ILE A 173 7.37 -9.01 -5.69
C ILE A 173 8.02 -8.03 -6.65
N THR A 174 9.12 -8.43 -7.29
CA THR A 174 9.79 -7.66 -8.33
C THR A 174 10.34 -8.56 -9.42
N HIS A 175 10.44 -8.03 -10.62
CA HIS A 175 11.18 -8.64 -11.74
C HIS A 175 12.60 -8.07 -11.87
N HIS A 176 12.89 -6.97 -11.19
CA HIS A 176 14.19 -6.30 -11.21
C HIS A 176 15.02 -6.74 -10.02
N MET A 177 16.16 -7.37 -10.28
CA MET A 177 17.08 -7.80 -9.21
C MET A 177 17.67 -6.62 -8.43
N GLU A 178 17.77 -5.46 -9.06
CA GLU A 178 18.27 -4.22 -8.44
C GLU A 178 17.33 -3.69 -7.34
N ASP A 179 16.02 -3.91 -7.49
CA ASP A 179 15.01 -3.53 -6.49
C ASP A 179 15.04 -4.45 -5.25
N ALA A 180 15.72 -5.61 -5.36
CA ALA A 180 15.77 -6.62 -4.32
C ALA A 180 16.95 -6.44 -3.35
N LEU A 181 17.92 -5.59 -3.71
CA LEU A 181 19.14 -5.29 -2.94
C LEU A 181 18.95 -4.02 -2.11
#